data_1abeee51949db276fcf0d21b148504c3
#
_entry.id   1abeee51949db276fcf0d21b148504c3
#
_cell.length_a   1.000
_cell.length_b   1.000
_cell.length_c   1.000
_cell.angle_alpha   90.00
_cell.angle_beta   90.00
_cell.angle_gamma   90.00
#
_symmetry.space_group_name_H-M   'P 1'
#
loop_
_entity.id
_entity.type
_entity.pdbx_description
1 polymer ?
#
loop_
_entity_poly.entity_id
_entity_poly.type
_entity_poly.pdbx_seq_one_letter_code
_entity_poly.pdbx_strand_id
1 'polypeptide(L)'
;MVSMLVYACADLKTALDELPTFLNHSTDIEKHLVKVQSYESDCDRIYIDAAHALYADKDADPQAVRLSHALLDTVEEAMDSVENAAERVQALIAQSV
;
A
#
# COMPACT_ATOMS: atom_id res chain seq x y z
N MET A 1 -5.88 -7.07 3.76
CA MET A 1 -5.05 -5.85 3.90
C MET A 1 -3.56 -6.16 4.06
N VAL A 2 -3.20 -7.01 5.00
CA VAL A 2 -1.78 -7.31 5.26
C VAL A 2 -1.09 -7.92 4.04
N SER A 3 -1.76 -8.82 3.33
CA SER A 3 -1.21 -9.41 2.11
C SER A 3 -0.92 -8.35 1.04
N MET A 4 -1.81 -7.38 0.87
CA MET A 4 -1.61 -6.27 -0.08
C MET A 4 -0.43 -5.41 0.33
N LEU A 5 -0.28 -5.15 1.64
CA LEU A 5 0.87 -4.40 2.15
C LEU A 5 2.17 -5.14 1.88
N VAL A 6 2.22 -6.45 2.11
CA VAL A 6 3.41 -7.26 1.84
C VAL A 6 3.75 -7.25 0.35
N TYR A 7 2.76 -7.41 -0.52
CA TYR A 7 2.98 -7.39 -1.97
C TYR A 7 3.46 -6.00 -2.44
N ALA A 8 2.88 -4.93 -1.89
CA ALA A 8 3.30 -3.58 -2.22
C ALA A 8 4.75 -3.32 -1.80
N CYS A 9 5.14 -3.76 -0.60
CA CYS A 9 6.52 -3.65 -0.13
C CYS A 9 7.48 -4.44 -1.01
N ALA A 10 7.09 -5.64 -1.45
CA ALA A 10 7.91 -6.47 -2.33
C ALA A 10 8.13 -5.80 -3.69
N ASP A 11 7.08 -5.22 -4.28
CA ASP A 11 7.21 -4.50 -5.55
C ASP A 11 8.04 -3.24 -5.40
N LEU A 12 7.87 -2.49 -4.31
CA LEU A 12 8.71 -1.33 -4.03
C LEU A 12 10.17 -1.72 -3.87
N LYS A 13 10.45 -2.80 -3.14
CA LYS A 13 11.81 -3.32 -2.97
C LYS A 13 12.43 -3.67 -4.32
N THR A 14 11.69 -4.37 -5.19
CA THR A 14 12.18 -4.75 -6.52
C THR A 14 12.52 -3.50 -7.34
N ALA A 15 11.65 -2.49 -7.31
CA ALA A 15 11.89 -1.22 -8.00
C ALA A 15 13.14 -0.52 -7.47
N LEU A 16 13.33 -0.48 -6.16
CA LEU A 16 14.50 0.14 -5.54
C LEU A 16 15.80 -0.61 -5.88
N ASP A 17 15.75 -1.94 -5.93
CA ASP A 17 16.91 -2.76 -6.30
C ASP A 17 17.35 -2.51 -7.75
N GLU A 18 16.44 -2.10 -8.63
CA GLU A 18 16.73 -1.80 -10.03
C GLU A 18 17.16 -0.36 -10.28
N LEU A 19 17.04 0.54 -9.28
CA LEU A 19 17.37 1.96 -9.44
C LEU A 19 18.81 2.24 -9.95
N PRO A 20 19.85 1.51 -9.50
CA PRO A 20 21.20 1.77 -9.98
C PRO A 20 21.36 1.61 -11.50
N THR A 21 20.46 0.88 -12.13
CA THR A 21 20.47 0.63 -13.58
C THR A 21 19.19 1.12 -14.25
N PHE A 22 18.55 2.17 -13.70
CA PHE A 22 17.24 2.62 -14.14
C PHE A 22 17.17 3.00 -15.61
N LEU A 23 18.28 3.46 -16.21
CA LEU A 23 18.32 3.80 -17.62
C LEU A 23 17.98 2.61 -18.53
N ASN A 24 18.30 1.40 -18.07
CA ASN A 24 18.04 0.16 -18.81
C ASN A 24 16.73 -0.52 -18.37
N HIS A 25 16.19 -0.15 -17.20
CA HIS A 25 15.09 -0.84 -16.56
C HIS A 25 13.92 0.07 -16.18
N SER A 26 13.87 1.30 -16.71
CA SER A 26 12.86 2.28 -16.31
C SER A 26 11.42 1.77 -16.47
N THR A 27 11.13 1.04 -17.56
CA THR A 27 9.81 0.47 -17.80
C THR A 27 9.44 -0.59 -16.75
N ASP A 28 10.40 -1.45 -16.38
CA ASP A 28 10.18 -2.48 -15.37
C ASP A 28 9.99 -1.86 -14.00
N ILE A 29 10.78 -0.84 -13.67
CA ILE A 29 10.64 -0.10 -12.41
C ILE A 29 9.24 0.52 -12.33
N GLU A 30 8.78 1.18 -13.39
CA GLU A 30 7.45 1.78 -13.43
C GLU A 30 6.34 0.75 -13.25
N LYS A 31 6.47 -0.44 -13.83
CA LYS A 31 5.48 -1.52 -13.65
C LYS A 31 5.33 -1.90 -12.18
N HIS A 32 6.43 -2.02 -11.45
CA HIS A 32 6.39 -2.34 -10.02
C HIS A 32 5.77 -1.21 -9.21
N LEU A 33 6.09 0.05 -9.55
CA LEU A 33 5.52 1.20 -8.85
C LEU A 33 4.02 1.35 -9.11
N VAL A 34 3.55 1.07 -10.33
CA VAL A 34 2.12 1.07 -10.66
C VAL A 34 1.39 -0.03 -9.89
N LYS A 35 1.99 -1.20 -9.70
CA LYS A 35 1.41 -2.27 -8.88
C LYS A 35 1.20 -1.83 -7.43
N VAL A 36 2.11 -1.03 -6.88
CA VAL A 36 1.94 -0.48 -5.52
C VAL A 36 0.66 0.32 -5.43
N GLN A 37 0.36 1.17 -6.42
CA GLN A 37 -0.88 1.94 -6.45
C GLN A 37 -2.12 1.04 -6.54
N SER A 38 -2.04 -0.04 -7.31
CA SER A 38 -3.12 -1.02 -7.39
C SER A 38 -3.39 -1.69 -6.06
N TYR A 39 -2.34 -2.11 -5.35
CA TYR A 39 -2.47 -2.72 -4.02
C TYR A 39 -3.03 -1.74 -3.00
N GLU A 40 -2.66 -0.46 -3.08
CA GLU A 40 -3.22 0.59 -2.22
C GLU A 40 -4.73 0.73 -2.44
N SER A 41 -5.18 0.79 -3.68
CA SER A 41 -6.60 0.87 -4.02
C SER A 41 -7.39 -0.34 -3.51
N ASP A 42 -6.82 -1.54 -3.65
CA ASP A 42 -7.43 -2.78 -3.15
C ASP A 42 -7.47 -2.77 -1.61
N CYS A 43 -6.41 -2.32 -0.97
CA CYS A 43 -6.32 -2.20 0.48
C CYS A 43 -7.39 -1.22 1.02
N ASP A 44 -7.56 -0.09 0.35
CA ASP A 44 -8.54 0.94 0.69
C ASP A 44 -9.96 0.37 0.68
N ARG A 45 -10.29 -0.40 -0.36
CA ARG A 45 -11.59 -1.05 -0.50
C ARG A 45 -11.82 -2.08 0.60
N ILE A 46 -10.80 -2.90 0.89
CA ILE A 46 -10.87 -3.89 1.97
C ILE A 46 -11.06 -3.20 3.32
N TYR A 47 -10.37 -2.08 3.54
CA TYR A 47 -10.51 -1.28 4.75
C TYR A 47 -11.95 -0.82 4.94
N ILE A 48 -12.57 -0.25 3.91
CA ILE A 48 -13.95 0.24 3.97
C ILE A 48 -14.91 -0.89 4.29
N ASP A 49 -14.78 -2.03 3.62
CA ASP A 49 -15.64 -3.19 3.84
C ASP A 49 -15.46 -3.76 5.25
N ALA A 50 -14.24 -3.85 5.73
CA ALA A 50 -13.94 -4.35 7.07
C ALA A 50 -14.48 -3.40 8.15
N ALA A 51 -14.32 -2.09 7.97
CA ALA A 51 -14.85 -1.11 8.91
C ALA A 51 -16.38 -1.17 8.98
N HIS A 52 -17.04 -1.29 7.84
CA HIS A 52 -18.50 -1.46 7.81
C HIS A 52 -18.93 -2.73 8.55
N ALA A 53 -18.22 -3.84 8.34
CA ALA A 53 -18.54 -5.10 9.02
C ALA A 53 -18.39 -5.00 10.54
N LEU A 54 -17.36 -4.29 11.01
CA LEU A 54 -17.15 -4.08 12.45
C LEU A 54 -18.33 -3.36 13.12
N TYR A 55 -18.84 -2.31 12.49
CA TYR A 55 -19.91 -1.50 13.05
C TYR A 55 -21.31 -2.06 12.76
N ALA A 56 -21.43 -3.03 11.87
CA ALA A 56 -22.69 -3.69 11.59
C ALA A 56 -23.08 -4.72 12.66
N ASP A 57 -22.12 -5.28 13.38
CA ASP A 57 -22.36 -6.25 14.44
C ASP A 57 -22.72 -5.52 15.74
N LYS A 58 -24.01 -5.49 16.04
CA LYS A 58 -24.53 -4.81 17.24
C LYS A 58 -24.20 -5.54 18.55
N ASP A 59 -23.85 -6.82 18.47
CA ASP A 59 -23.54 -7.65 19.63
C ASP A 59 -22.04 -7.67 19.95
N ALA A 60 -21.23 -7.04 19.11
CA ALA A 60 -19.78 -7.00 19.31
C ALA A 60 -19.40 -6.14 20.53
N ASP A 61 -18.37 -6.59 21.25
CA ASP A 61 -17.79 -5.82 22.34
C ASP A 61 -17.24 -4.49 21.83
N PRO A 62 -17.68 -3.33 22.37
CA PRO A 62 -17.21 -2.03 21.92
C PRO A 62 -15.69 -1.85 21.98
N GLN A 63 -15.00 -2.44 22.97
CA GLN A 63 -13.55 -2.37 23.05
C GLN A 63 -12.87 -3.16 21.94
N ALA A 64 -13.40 -4.34 21.62
CA ALA A 64 -12.89 -5.15 20.51
C ALA A 64 -13.07 -4.45 19.18
N VAL A 65 -14.20 -3.78 18.97
CA VAL A 65 -14.46 -3.00 17.76
C VAL A 65 -13.45 -1.87 17.62
N ARG A 66 -13.22 -1.11 18.69
CA ARG A 66 -12.25 0.00 18.67
C ARG A 66 -10.84 -0.47 18.41
N LEU A 67 -10.43 -1.57 19.04
CA LEU A 67 -9.10 -2.14 18.81
C LEU A 67 -8.95 -2.61 17.38
N SER A 68 -9.94 -3.31 16.85
CA SER A 68 -9.93 -3.79 15.47
C SER A 68 -9.84 -2.63 14.48
N HIS A 69 -10.60 -1.56 14.72
CA HIS A 69 -10.55 -0.36 13.87
C HIS A 69 -9.17 0.30 13.93
N ALA A 70 -8.58 0.41 15.11
CA ALA A 70 -7.24 0.97 15.27
C ALA A 70 -6.18 0.15 14.52
N LEU A 71 -6.32 -1.18 14.51
CA LEU A 71 -5.42 -2.06 13.75
C LEU A 71 -5.60 -1.86 12.25
N LEU A 72 -6.83 -1.72 11.76
CA LEU A 72 -7.11 -1.42 10.37
C LEU A 72 -6.48 -0.08 9.96
N ASP A 73 -6.63 0.94 10.79
CA ASP A 73 -6.03 2.26 10.54
C ASP A 73 -4.51 2.17 10.45
N THR A 74 -3.88 1.40 11.32
CA THR A 74 -2.44 1.22 11.33
C THR A 74 -1.94 0.58 10.04
N VAL A 75 -2.64 -0.45 9.55
CA VAL A 75 -2.27 -1.10 8.28
C VAL A 75 -2.46 -0.15 7.10
N GLU A 76 -3.55 0.63 7.11
CA GLU A 76 -3.79 1.60 6.04
C GLU A 76 -2.74 2.71 6.02
N GLU A 77 -2.34 3.22 7.19
CA GLU A 77 -1.25 4.20 7.28
C GLU A 77 0.06 3.65 6.75
N ALA A 78 0.37 2.39 7.04
CA ALA A 78 1.56 1.74 6.50
C ALA A 78 1.48 1.62 4.97
N MET A 79 0.32 1.28 4.44
CA MET A 79 0.09 1.19 2.99
C MET A 79 0.25 2.55 2.32
N ASP A 80 -0.29 3.61 2.92
CA ASP A 80 -0.13 4.99 2.42
C ASP A 80 1.33 5.40 2.40
N SER A 81 2.12 5.00 3.39
CA SER A 81 3.56 5.28 3.43
C SER A 81 4.29 4.60 2.27
N VAL A 82 3.95 3.36 1.96
CA VAL A 82 4.53 2.64 0.82
C VAL A 82 4.14 3.32 -0.49
N GLU A 83 2.90 3.72 -0.65
CA GLU A 83 2.45 4.45 -1.84
C GLU A 83 3.19 5.77 -2.00
N ASN A 84 3.32 6.55 -0.92
CA ASN A 84 4.05 7.81 -0.96
C ASN A 84 5.51 7.61 -1.37
N ALA A 85 6.15 6.56 -0.87
CA ALA A 85 7.51 6.22 -1.27
C ALA A 85 7.59 5.89 -2.76
N ALA A 86 6.64 5.12 -3.27
CA ALA A 86 6.59 4.77 -4.70
C ALA A 86 6.40 6.02 -5.57
N GLU A 87 5.52 6.93 -5.17
CA GLU A 87 5.29 8.20 -5.88
C GLU A 87 6.56 9.04 -5.94
N ARG A 88 7.31 9.11 -4.84
CA ARG A 88 8.58 9.85 -4.81
C ARG A 88 9.62 9.22 -5.73
N VAL A 89 9.68 7.90 -5.79
CA VAL A 89 10.59 7.20 -6.71
C VAL A 89 10.21 7.51 -8.17
N GLN A 90 8.92 7.48 -8.48
CA GLN A 90 8.43 7.84 -9.81
C GLN A 90 8.83 9.27 -10.19
N ALA A 91 8.67 10.22 -9.26
CA ALA A 91 9.03 11.61 -9.49
C ALA A 91 10.53 11.77 -9.74
N LEU A 92 11.36 11.07 -8.97
CA LEU A 92 12.81 11.12 -9.15
C LEU A 92 13.25 10.55 -10.51
N ILE A 93 12.64 9.46 -10.94
CA ILE A 93 12.92 8.87 -12.26
C ILE A 93 12.52 9.85 -13.35
N ALA A 94 11.34 10.47 -13.25
CA ALA A 94 10.88 11.44 -14.23
C ALA A 94 11.79 12.65 -14.34
N GLN A 95 12.37 13.11 -13.23
CA GLN A 95 13.33 14.23 -13.23
C GLN A 95 14.68 13.86 -13.84
N SER A 96 15.03 12.57 -13.83
CA SER A 96 16.33 12.10 -14.28
C SER A 96 16.35 11.72 -15.77
N VAL A 97 15.19 11.69 -16.40
CA VAL A 97 15.01 11.40 -17.84
C VAL A 97 14.79 12.69 -18.66
#